data_ab269e2fb92ded9655a615a302b48760
#
_entry.id   ab269e2fb92ded9655a615a302b48760
#
_cell.length_a   1.000
_cell.length_b   1.000
_cell.length_c   1.000
_cell.angle_alpha   90.00
_cell.angle_beta   90.00
_cell.angle_gamma   90.00
#
_symmetry.space_group_name_H-M   'P 1'
#
loop_
_entity.id
_entity.type
_entity.pdbx_description
1 polymer ?
#
loop_
_entity_poly.entity_id
_entity_poly.type
_entity_poly.pdbx_seq_one_letter_code
_entity_poly.pdbx_strand_id
1 'polypeptide(L)'
;MPPDDSLANAKTSPASAARADGAARGGARRRGFIVEDEAAIRKVYYAALGACDLDLGGFSSAQELLDGWRPDHPDIIFLDIALDRSDAIDVIRALATRKYRGAVQIVSGRDRALQDQVRRVGEQHGLTMLPPLEKPFRAAQLQALVQNYFAQTRGGEADAAAPAAAADDFGLAVTLDEVLENGWLQFYYQPKIDLQRKCIVGAEVLARCRHPDRGMIPPGSFLPDADEESVRKLSRLALTAALESWANFAQAGFPLKLAINVSVNDLMKLPIHSLVRELRPNDAHWPGLILEVTEDQAVRDIALTQEIATQLRIYDIVLALDNFGSGYSHLARLKELPFAEVKLDRNLVADCGEDRQNASLCETAIELAHHFGATVVAEGIEKRSELQALTAMGCDIGQGFLFAPPMPQDRLILLLKELAQKFAVA
;
A
#
# COMPACT_ATOMS: atom_id res chain seq x y z
N MET A 1 3.66 -83.14 -4.61
CA MET A 1 5.02 -83.06 -4.01
C MET A 1 5.55 -81.70 -4.23
N PRO A 2 5.96 -80.98 -3.19
CA PRO A 2 6.42 -79.58 -3.15
C PRO A 2 7.94 -79.52 -3.31
N PRO A 3 8.62 -78.44 -3.09
CA PRO A 3 8.37 -77.25 -2.29
C PRO A 3 8.61 -75.93 -3.07
N ASP A 4 8.01 -74.79 -2.70
CA ASP A 4 8.33 -73.91 -1.58
C ASP A 4 9.66 -73.17 -1.75
N ASP A 5 9.60 -71.92 -1.86
CA ASP A 5 10.26 -70.97 -0.98
C ASP A 5 9.91 -69.52 -1.30
N SER A 6 9.16 -68.98 -0.42
CA SER A 6 8.93 -67.61 -0.11
C SER A 6 10.21 -66.90 0.34
N LEU A 7 10.34 -65.67 0.14
CA LEU A 7 10.82 -64.74 1.15
C LEU A 7 10.35 -63.32 0.91
N ALA A 8 9.61 -62.91 1.85
CA ALA A 8 9.08 -61.62 2.17
C ALA A 8 10.10 -60.47 2.09
N ASN A 9 9.61 -59.33 1.66
CA ASN A 9 10.20 -58.08 2.09
C ASN A 9 9.08 -57.14 2.52
N ALA A 10 8.90 -57.07 3.81
CA ALA A 10 7.97 -56.21 4.51
C ALA A 10 8.49 -54.76 4.48
N LYS A 11 7.78 -53.88 3.79
CA LYS A 11 7.92 -52.44 4.00
C LYS A 11 6.99 -52.05 5.13
N THR A 12 7.56 -51.78 6.28
CA THR A 12 6.91 -51.18 7.43
C THR A 12 6.62 -49.71 7.17
N SER A 13 5.35 -49.41 7.05
CA SER A 13 4.76 -48.11 7.21
C SER A 13 4.44 -47.91 8.69
N PRO A 14 4.68 -46.77 9.31
CA PRO A 14 4.06 -46.46 10.58
C PRO A 14 2.78 -45.63 10.30
N ALA A 15 1.68 -46.33 10.44
CA ALA A 15 0.37 -45.71 10.52
C ALA A 15 0.03 -45.44 12.01
N SER A 16 -0.60 -44.28 12.20
CA SER A 16 -1.69 -44.08 13.15
C SER A 16 -1.48 -44.35 14.61
N ALA A 17 -1.51 -43.28 15.39
CA ALA A 17 -2.17 -43.29 16.68
C ALA A 17 -3.01 -42.02 16.81
N ALA A 18 -4.28 -42.17 16.49
CA ALA A 18 -5.31 -41.25 16.93
C ALA A 18 -5.61 -41.52 18.41
N ARG A 19 -5.61 -40.50 19.24
CA ARG A 19 -6.48 -40.41 20.42
C ARG A 19 -6.86 -38.99 20.69
N ALA A 20 -8.18 -38.79 20.74
CA ALA A 20 -8.87 -37.61 21.20
C ALA A 20 -8.56 -37.36 22.69
N ASP A 21 -8.44 -36.06 23.06
CA ASP A 21 -9.35 -35.50 24.03
C ASP A 21 -9.15 -33.98 24.08
N GLY A 22 -10.27 -33.25 24.18
CA GLY A 22 -10.32 -31.83 24.15
C GLY A 22 -9.71 -31.18 25.38
N ALA A 23 -9.16 -30.03 25.17
CA ALA A 23 -9.22 -28.83 25.99
C ALA A 23 -8.12 -27.83 25.57
N ALA A 24 -8.49 -26.54 25.55
CA ALA A 24 -7.60 -25.39 25.44
C ALA A 24 -6.96 -25.15 24.06
N ARG A 25 -7.45 -24.14 23.34
CA ARG A 25 -6.80 -23.47 22.23
C ARG A 25 -5.49 -22.82 22.71
N GLY A 26 -4.48 -23.61 22.86
CA GLY A 26 -3.08 -23.20 23.00
C GLY A 26 -2.52 -22.95 21.62
N GLY A 27 -1.81 -21.84 21.41
CA GLY A 27 -1.36 -21.26 20.16
C GLY A 27 -0.89 -22.27 19.11
N ALA A 28 -1.46 -22.22 17.93
CA ALA A 28 -1.00 -22.95 16.78
C ALA A 28 0.48 -22.62 16.53
N ARG A 29 1.33 -23.66 16.37
CA ARG A 29 2.73 -23.48 16.03
C ARG A 29 2.84 -22.74 14.71
N ARG A 30 3.66 -21.70 14.65
CA ARG A 30 3.92 -20.92 13.42
C ARG A 30 4.58 -21.79 12.38
N ARG A 31 4.30 -21.53 11.10
CA ARG A 31 4.82 -22.35 10.00
C ARG A 31 5.72 -21.52 9.09
N GLY A 32 6.87 -22.12 8.72
CA GLY A 32 7.81 -21.52 7.78
C GLY A 32 8.09 -22.49 6.62
N PHE A 33 8.07 -21.97 5.39
CA PHE A 33 8.44 -22.77 4.22
C PHE A 33 9.77 -22.29 3.67
N ILE A 34 10.60 -23.22 3.20
CA ILE A 34 11.91 -22.97 2.60
C ILE A 34 11.84 -23.46 1.16
N VAL A 35 12.00 -22.56 0.20
CA VAL A 35 12.02 -22.84 -1.24
C VAL A 35 13.45 -22.62 -1.73
N GLU A 36 14.18 -23.69 -1.88
CA GLU A 36 15.62 -23.74 -2.14
C GLU A 36 15.95 -25.07 -2.82
N ASP A 37 16.59 -25.07 -3.99
CA ASP A 37 16.87 -26.29 -4.75
C ASP A 37 18.03 -27.09 -4.17
N GLU A 38 19.03 -26.45 -3.56
CA GLU A 38 20.15 -27.13 -2.95
C GLU A 38 19.80 -27.74 -1.60
N ALA A 39 19.76 -29.08 -1.53
CA ALA A 39 19.49 -29.84 -0.28
C ALA A 39 20.47 -29.51 0.87
N ALA A 40 21.71 -29.15 0.53
CA ALA A 40 22.71 -28.77 1.51
C ALA A 40 22.34 -27.43 2.18
N ILE A 41 21.88 -26.46 1.39
CA ILE A 41 21.45 -25.14 1.88
C ILE A 41 20.16 -25.28 2.67
N ARG A 42 19.19 -26.09 2.23
CA ARG A 42 17.98 -26.36 3.04
C ARG A 42 18.32 -26.89 4.43
N LYS A 43 19.34 -27.75 4.57
CA LYS A 43 19.81 -28.21 5.90
C LYS A 43 20.33 -27.08 6.77
N VAL A 44 20.97 -26.07 6.19
CA VAL A 44 21.44 -24.88 6.93
C VAL A 44 20.26 -24.11 7.50
N TYR A 45 19.19 -23.94 6.73
CA TYR A 45 17.95 -23.31 7.22
C TYR A 45 17.33 -24.07 8.38
N TYR A 46 17.20 -25.41 8.27
CA TYR A 46 16.67 -26.23 9.34
C TYR A 46 17.51 -26.12 10.61
N ALA A 47 18.85 -26.13 10.49
CA ALA A 47 19.75 -25.96 11.62
C ALA A 47 19.65 -24.53 12.22
N ALA A 48 19.59 -23.50 11.38
CA ALA A 48 19.51 -22.12 11.82
C ALA A 48 18.16 -21.77 12.49
N LEU A 49 17.06 -22.29 11.96
CA LEU A 49 15.71 -22.00 12.42
C LEU A 49 15.17 -22.99 13.45
N GLY A 50 15.88 -24.06 13.72
CA GLY A 50 15.46 -25.08 14.70
C GLY A 50 15.31 -24.56 16.14
N ALA A 51 15.94 -23.44 16.48
CA ALA A 51 15.75 -22.75 17.75
C ALA A 51 14.54 -21.79 17.75
N CYS A 52 13.95 -21.52 16.59
CA CYS A 52 12.73 -20.75 16.44
C CYS A 52 11.53 -21.70 16.58
N ASP A 53 10.46 -21.22 17.22
CA ASP A 53 9.22 -22.02 17.35
C ASP A 53 8.43 -22.05 16.03
N LEU A 54 9.05 -22.69 15.00
CA LEU A 54 8.53 -22.79 13.64
C LEU A 54 8.41 -24.26 13.23
N ASP A 55 7.27 -24.63 12.66
CA ASP A 55 7.09 -25.87 11.91
C ASP A 55 7.58 -25.65 10.48
N LEU A 56 8.70 -26.29 10.09
CA LEU A 56 9.40 -26.00 8.84
C LEU A 56 9.11 -27.04 7.76
N GLY A 57 8.63 -26.56 6.60
CA GLY A 57 8.53 -27.32 5.36
C GLY A 57 9.62 -26.92 4.37
N GLY A 58 10.18 -27.90 3.62
CA GLY A 58 11.19 -27.61 2.59
C GLY A 58 10.75 -28.08 1.22
N PHE A 59 10.97 -27.26 0.20
CA PHE A 59 10.59 -27.47 -1.19
C PHE A 59 11.81 -27.20 -2.07
N SER A 60 11.99 -28.02 -3.10
CA SER A 60 13.12 -27.89 -4.03
C SER A 60 12.77 -27.05 -5.27
N SER A 61 11.51 -26.73 -5.47
CA SER A 61 11.04 -25.97 -6.63
C SER A 61 9.70 -25.27 -6.34
N ALA A 62 9.36 -24.31 -7.19
CA ALA A 62 8.04 -23.68 -7.18
C ALA A 62 6.92 -24.73 -7.33
N GLN A 63 7.08 -25.70 -8.24
CA GLN A 63 6.07 -26.72 -8.48
C GLN A 63 5.82 -27.57 -7.24
N GLU A 64 6.88 -28.01 -6.55
CA GLU A 64 6.77 -28.79 -5.32
C GLU A 64 6.04 -28.02 -4.22
N LEU A 65 6.35 -26.72 -4.06
CA LEU A 65 5.65 -25.82 -3.16
C LEU A 65 4.14 -25.76 -3.50
N LEU A 66 3.82 -25.60 -4.79
CA LEU A 66 2.44 -25.44 -5.24
C LEU A 66 1.62 -26.73 -5.14
N ASP A 67 2.23 -27.88 -5.41
CA ASP A 67 1.60 -29.18 -5.27
C ASP A 67 1.38 -29.54 -3.79
N GLY A 68 2.27 -29.08 -2.91
CA GLY A 68 2.17 -29.22 -1.47
C GLY A 68 1.30 -28.16 -0.78
N TRP A 69 0.73 -27.21 -1.53
CA TRP A 69 -0.04 -26.11 -0.97
C TRP A 69 -1.33 -26.58 -0.28
N ARG A 70 -1.49 -26.19 0.98
CA ARG A 70 -2.68 -26.52 1.79
C ARG A 70 -3.42 -25.25 2.23
N PRO A 71 -4.69 -25.34 2.64
CA PRO A 71 -5.47 -24.18 3.11
C PRO A 71 -4.85 -23.47 4.34
N ASP A 72 -4.11 -24.21 5.17
CA ASP A 72 -3.36 -23.69 6.31
C ASP A 72 -2.00 -23.17 5.83
N HIS A 73 -1.94 -21.92 5.43
CA HIS A 73 -0.78 -21.24 4.85
C HIS A 73 0.42 -21.17 5.82
N PRO A 74 1.68 -21.11 5.32
CA PRO A 74 2.83 -20.74 6.15
C PRO A 74 2.73 -19.26 6.55
N ASP A 75 3.27 -18.92 7.71
CA ASP A 75 3.38 -17.54 8.18
C ASP A 75 4.53 -16.80 7.47
N ILE A 76 5.56 -17.55 7.06
CA ILE A 76 6.73 -17.00 6.36
C ILE A 76 7.27 -18.01 5.33
N ILE A 77 7.69 -17.49 4.17
CA ILE A 77 8.37 -18.26 3.11
C ILE A 77 9.75 -17.67 2.89
N PHE A 78 10.79 -18.52 3.03
CA PHE A 78 12.16 -18.21 2.64
C PHE A 78 12.36 -18.66 1.20
N LEU A 79 12.68 -17.73 0.31
CA LEU A 79 12.69 -17.94 -1.14
C LEU A 79 14.05 -17.60 -1.74
N ASP A 80 14.69 -18.56 -2.40
CA ASP A 80 15.84 -18.27 -3.24
C ASP A 80 15.38 -17.67 -4.59
N ILE A 81 16.20 -16.79 -5.15
CA ILE A 81 15.93 -16.14 -6.45
C ILE A 81 16.09 -17.14 -7.60
N ALA A 82 17.13 -17.96 -7.58
CA ALA A 82 17.44 -18.91 -8.64
C ALA A 82 17.14 -20.33 -8.16
N LEU A 83 16.10 -20.93 -8.72
CA LEU A 83 15.68 -22.29 -8.44
C LEU A 83 15.91 -23.15 -9.68
N ASP A 84 16.25 -24.44 -9.51
CA ASP A 84 16.31 -25.36 -10.65
C ASP A 84 14.91 -25.48 -11.30
N ARG A 85 14.81 -25.16 -12.58
CA ARG A 85 13.57 -25.17 -13.42
C ARG A 85 12.51 -24.11 -13.10
N SER A 86 12.77 -23.15 -12.22
CA SER A 86 11.86 -22.03 -11.93
C SER A 86 12.66 -20.87 -11.34
N ASP A 87 12.01 -19.74 -11.11
CA ASP A 87 12.61 -18.61 -10.44
C ASP A 87 11.68 -18.01 -9.38
N ALA A 88 12.21 -17.04 -8.63
CA ALA A 88 11.43 -16.39 -7.58
C ALA A 88 10.19 -15.65 -8.12
N ILE A 89 10.22 -15.18 -9.36
CA ILE A 89 9.08 -14.47 -9.96
C ILE A 89 7.91 -15.42 -10.20
N ASP A 90 8.21 -16.67 -10.64
CA ASP A 90 7.17 -17.69 -10.81
C ASP A 90 6.50 -18.03 -9.47
N VAL A 91 7.30 -18.14 -8.40
CA VAL A 91 6.78 -18.36 -7.04
C VAL A 91 5.94 -17.16 -6.59
N ILE A 92 6.42 -15.94 -6.75
CA ILE A 92 5.72 -14.68 -6.40
C ILE A 92 4.36 -14.61 -7.10
N ARG A 93 4.29 -14.83 -8.41
CA ARG A 93 3.03 -14.84 -9.18
C ARG A 93 2.06 -15.90 -8.67
N ALA A 94 2.57 -17.09 -8.38
CA ALA A 94 1.76 -18.18 -7.87
C ALA A 94 1.22 -17.92 -6.46
N LEU A 95 2.01 -17.29 -5.60
CA LEU A 95 1.59 -16.85 -4.25
C LEU A 95 0.52 -15.74 -4.33
N ALA A 96 0.72 -14.76 -5.20
CA ALA A 96 -0.23 -13.68 -5.43
C ALA A 96 -1.59 -14.21 -5.93
N THR A 97 -1.58 -15.12 -6.93
CA THR A 97 -2.80 -15.77 -7.43
C THR A 97 -3.55 -16.51 -6.32
N ARG A 98 -2.84 -17.04 -5.33
CA ARG A 98 -3.41 -17.74 -4.17
C ARG A 98 -3.75 -16.80 -3.01
N LYS A 99 -3.57 -15.50 -3.20
CA LYS A 99 -3.82 -14.47 -2.16
C LYS A 99 -3.05 -14.79 -0.85
N TYR A 100 -1.78 -15.22 -0.99
CA TYR A 100 -0.92 -15.53 0.16
C TYR A 100 -0.74 -14.28 1.02
N ARG A 101 -0.88 -14.43 2.33
CA ARG A 101 -0.89 -13.31 3.29
C ARG A 101 0.28 -13.34 4.28
N GLY A 102 1.07 -14.41 4.31
CA GLY A 102 2.29 -14.46 5.10
C GLY A 102 3.41 -13.63 4.46
N ALA A 103 4.54 -13.54 5.15
CA ALA A 103 5.70 -12.83 4.63
C ALA A 103 6.54 -13.69 3.68
N VAL A 104 7.17 -13.04 2.70
CA VAL A 104 8.18 -13.63 1.83
C VAL A 104 9.53 -13.01 2.12
N GLN A 105 10.49 -13.83 2.50
CA GLN A 105 11.87 -13.46 2.74
C GLN A 105 12.74 -13.93 1.58
N ILE A 106 13.23 -13.00 0.78
CA ILE A 106 14.24 -13.29 -0.25
C ILE A 106 15.57 -13.60 0.43
N VAL A 107 16.20 -14.73 0.06
CA VAL A 107 17.53 -15.09 0.55
C VAL A 107 18.36 -15.62 -0.62
N SER A 108 19.34 -14.86 -1.10
CA SER A 108 20.08 -15.21 -2.31
C SER A 108 21.54 -14.77 -2.27
N GLY A 109 22.37 -15.45 -3.05
CA GLY A 109 23.76 -15.05 -3.32
C GLY A 109 23.92 -14.12 -4.54
N ARG A 110 22.80 -13.71 -5.16
CA ARG A 110 22.81 -12.74 -6.28
C ARG A 110 23.08 -11.33 -5.74
N ASP A 111 23.43 -10.41 -6.64
CA ASP A 111 23.69 -9.03 -6.26
C ASP A 111 22.47 -8.36 -5.63
N ARG A 112 22.73 -7.36 -4.81
CA ARG A 112 21.71 -6.64 -4.03
C ARG A 112 20.64 -5.99 -4.90
N ALA A 113 21.06 -5.44 -6.07
CA ALA A 113 20.14 -4.77 -6.98
C ALA A 113 19.07 -5.73 -7.51
N LEU A 114 19.47 -6.96 -7.88
CA LEU A 114 18.52 -7.98 -8.32
C LEU A 114 17.59 -8.42 -7.18
N GLN A 115 18.14 -8.60 -5.97
CA GLN A 115 17.32 -8.94 -4.79
C GLN A 115 16.24 -7.88 -4.51
N ASP A 116 16.60 -6.61 -4.58
CA ASP A 116 15.67 -5.50 -4.40
C ASP A 116 14.66 -5.39 -5.55
N GLN A 117 15.04 -5.71 -6.79
CA GLN A 117 14.09 -5.81 -7.91
C GLN A 117 13.06 -6.92 -7.70
N VAL A 118 13.47 -8.12 -7.30
CA VAL A 118 12.58 -9.24 -7.02
C VAL A 118 11.63 -8.89 -5.86
N ARG A 119 12.14 -8.23 -4.81
CA ARG A 119 11.31 -7.73 -3.70
C ARG A 119 10.21 -6.79 -4.21
N ARG A 120 10.56 -5.79 -5.02
CA ARG A 120 9.58 -4.84 -5.60
C ARG A 120 8.52 -5.54 -6.44
N VAL A 121 8.89 -6.54 -7.23
CA VAL A 121 7.92 -7.35 -7.98
C VAL A 121 6.94 -8.03 -7.02
N GLY A 122 7.41 -8.59 -5.89
CA GLY A 122 6.55 -9.18 -4.88
C GLY A 122 5.57 -8.16 -4.27
N GLU A 123 6.07 -6.98 -3.94
CA GLU A 123 5.26 -5.87 -3.40
C GLU A 123 4.21 -5.38 -4.41
N GLN A 124 4.55 -5.27 -5.71
CA GLN A 124 3.60 -4.94 -6.78
C GLN A 124 2.50 -5.98 -6.95
N HIS A 125 2.79 -7.24 -6.60
CA HIS A 125 1.81 -8.32 -6.57
C HIS A 125 1.03 -8.42 -5.24
N GLY A 126 1.20 -7.44 -4.34
CA GLY A 126 0.46 -7.37 -3.07
C GLY A 126 0.96 -8.33 -1.99
N LEU A 127 2.19 -8.87 -2.12
CA LEU A 127 2.79 -9.74 -1.12
C LEU A 127 3.55 -8.93 -0.05
N THR A 128 3.55 -9.41 1.18
CA THR A 128 4.39 -8.85 2.25
C THR A 128 5.82 -9.31 2.06
N MET A 129 6.69 -8.45 1.54
CA MET A 129 8.09 -8.76 1.28
C MET A 129 8.98 -8.22 2.40
N LEU A 130 9.82 -9.09 2.99
CA LEU A 130 10.80 -8.68 3.98
C LEU A 130 12.10 -8.19 3.30
N PRO A 131 12.90 -7.33 3.99
CA PRO A 131 14.19 -6.89 3.46
C PRO A 131 15.09 -8.09 3.07
N PRO A 132 15.69 -8.11 1.88
CA PRO A 132 16.46 -9.28 1.40
C PRO A 132 17.62 -9.65 2.31
N LEU A 133 17.91 -10.93 2.42
CA LEU A 133 19.05 -11.47 3.15
C LEU A 133 20.05 -12.09 2.18
N GLU A 134 21.31 -11.63 2.23
CA GLU A 134 22.38 -12.08 1.35
C GLU A 134 23.00 -13.39 1.85
N LYS A 135 23.28 -14.33 0.93
CA LYS A 135 24.09 -15.52 1.19
C LYS A 135 25.59 -15.20 1.00
N PRO A 136 26.49 -15.67 1.90
CA PRO A 136 26.25 -16.52 3.06
C PRO A 136 25.74 -15.73 4.27
N PHE A 137 24.71 -16.21 4.94
CA PHE A 137 24.16 -15.61 6.16
C PHE A 137 24.57 -16.39 7.42
N ARG A 138 24.55 -15.70 8.56
CA ARG A 138 24.74 -16.34 9.87
C ARG A 138 23.40 -16.77 10.46
N ALA A 139 23.38 -17.90 11.18
CA ALA A 139 22.16 -18.39 11.84
C ALA A 139 21.50 -17.31 12.71
N ALA A 140 22.27 -16.51 13.44
CA ALA A 140 21.75 -15.43 14.26
C ALA A 140 21.02 -14.33 13.47
N GLN A 141 21.43 -14.04 12.22
CA GLN A 141 20.75 -13.06 11.37
C GLN A 141 19.37 -13.57 10.96
N LEU A 142 19.28 -14.83 10.54
CA LEU A 142 18.02 -15.46 10.16
C LEU A 142 17.06 -15.57 11.36
N GLN A 143 17.59 -15.93 12.54
CA GLN A 143 16.81 -16.00 13.78
C GLN A 143 16.29 -14.62 14.20
N ALA A 144 17.14 -13.59 14.17
CA ALA A 144 16.76 -12.23 14.52
C ALA A 144 15.66 -11.70 13.57
N LEU A 145 15.76 -11.99 12.27
CA LEU A 145 14.77 -11.60 11.27
C LEU A 145 13.40 -12.23 11.58
N VAL A 146 13.37 -13.53 11.84
CA VAL A 146 12.13 -14.26 12.21
C VAL A 146 11.56 -13.72 13.52
N GLN A 147 12.39 -13.50 14.54
CA GLN A 147 11.95 -12.96 15.82
C GLN A 147 11.38 -11.54 15.67
N ASN A 148 12.05 -10.67 14.90
CA ASN A 148 11.59 -9.30 14.65
C ASN A 148 10.25 -9.28 13.89
N TYR A 149 10.12 -10.09 12.83
CA TYR A 149 8.87 -10.20 12.09
C TYR A 149 7.70 -10.61 13.00
N PHE A 150 7.89 -11.67 13.79
CA PHE A 150 6.84 -12.13 14.69
C PHE A 150 6.66 -11.28 15.96
N ALA A 151 7.63 -10.48 16.36
CA ALA A 151 7.46 -9.52 17.44
C ALA A 151 6.61 -8.33 16.97
N GLN A 152 6.82 -7.85 15.75
CA GLN A 152 6.01 -6.79 15.14
C GLN A 152 4.56 -7.22 14.94
N THR A 153 4.31 -8.48 14.60
CA THR A 153 2.96 -9.04 14.50
C THR A 153 2.27 -9.30 15.86
N ARG A 154 3.02 -9.34 16.97
CA ARG A 154 2.47 -9.46 18.35
C ARG A 154 2.25 -8.14 19.06
N GLY A 155 2.86 -7.06 18.61
CA GLY A 155 2.89 -5.75 19.31
C GLY A 155 1.80 -4.78 18.90
N GLY A 156 0.75 -5.20 18.23
CA GLY A 156 -0.28 -4.33 17.64
C GLY A 156 -1.48 -4.03 18.53
N GLU A 157 -1.30 -3.84 19.84
CA GLU A 157 -2.26 -3.14 20.68
C GLU A 157 -1.55 -2.01 21.42
N ALA A 158 -1.28 -0.92 20.75
CA ALA A 158 -1.15 0.44 21.28
C ALA A 158 -0.55 1.36 20.20
N ASP A 159 -1.33 2.36 19.80
CA ASP A 159 -0.93 3.63 19.21
C ASP A 159 0.39 3.65 18.38
N ALA A 160 0.29 3.32 17.08
CA ALA A 160 1.23 3.85 16.12
C ALA A 160 0.68 3.68 14.71
N ALA A 161 0.80 4.73 13.88
CA ALA A 161 0.79 4.76 12.44
C ALA A 161 0.46 3.44 11.74
N ALA A 162 -0.63 3.43 10.97
CA ALA A 162 -1.07 2.27 10.23
C ALA A 162 0.08 1.66 9.42
N PRO A 163 0.52 0.44 9.74
CA PRO A 163 1.22 -0.36 8.76
C PRO A 163 0.22 -0.68 7.66
N ALA A 164 0.70 -0.77 6.44
CA ALA A 164 -0.06 -1.31 5.34
C ALA A 164 -0.78 -2.58 5.81
N ALA A 165 -2.11 -2.52 5.76
CA ALA A 165 -3.07 -3.60 5.94
C ALA A 165 -2.59 -4.81 6.75
N ALA A 166 -2.77 -4.78 8.07
CA ALA A 166 -3.06 -5.99 8.81
C ALA A 166 -4.40 -6.51 8.29
N ALA A 167 -4.36 -7.52 7.44
CA ALA A 167 -5.54 -8.25 7.08
C ALA A 167 -5.95 -9.08 8.29
N ASP A 168 -7.11 -8.72 8.83
CA ASP A 168 -7.74 -9.40 9.94
C ASP A 168 -7.93 -10.90 9.66
N ASP A 169 -7.56 -11.68 10.64
CA ASP A 169 -7.74 -13.12 10.74
C ASP A 169 -9.21 -13.47 11.02
N PHE A 170 -10.13 -13.04 10.15
CA PHE A 170 -11.51 -13.54 10.07
C PHE A 170 -11.88 -13.62 8.58
N GLY A 171 -11.90 -14.83 8.08
CA GLY A 171 -12.15 -15.18 6.69
C GLY A 171 -13.43 -14.60 6.11
N LEU A 172 -13.27 -13.47 5.48
CA LEU A 172 -13.96 -12.86 4.37
C LEU A 172 -13.41 -11.44 4.25
N ALA A 173 -12.70 -11.14 3.19
CA ALA A 173 -12.30 -9.77 2.87
C ALA A 173 -13.58 -8.93 2.77
N VAL A 174 -13.64 -7.79 3.46
CA VAL A 174 -14.74 -6.84 3.28
C VAL A 174 -14.64 -6.28 1.87
N THR A 175 -15.70 -6.41 1.09
CA THR A 175 -15.75 -5.89 -0.28
C THR A 175 -16.26 -4.44 -0.29
N LEU A 176 -15.96 -3.71 -1.37
CA LEU A 176 -16.49 -2.36 -1.53
C LEU A 176 -18.02 -2.37 -1.58
N ASP A 177 -18.64 -3.40 -2.19
CA ASP A 177 -20.09 -3.54 -2.24
C ASP A 177 -20.68 -3.64 -0.83
N GLU A 178 -20.11 -4.49 0.02
CA GLU A 178 -20.56 -4.60 1.42
C GLU A 178 -20.42 -3.28 2.17
N VAL A 179 -19.32 -2.54 1.95
CA VAL A 179 -19.10 -1.22 2.55
C VAL A 179 -20.18 -0.22 2.13
N LEU A 180 -20.56 -0.22 0.84
CA LEU A 180 -21.57 0.68 0.28
C LEU A 180 -22.98 0.30 0.71
N GLU A 181 -23.35 -0.98 0.63
CA GLU A 181 -24.68 -1.49 0.95
C GLU A 181 -25.02 -1.33 2.45
N ASN A 182 -24.04 -1.53 3.31
CA ASN A 182 -24.25 -1.42 4.76
C ASN A 182 -24.05 0.00 5.31
N GLY A 183 -23.67 0.97 4.46
CA GLY A 183 -23.45 2.35 4.90
C GLY A 183 -22.23 2.51 5.81
N TRP A 184 -21.23 1.65 5.70
CA TRP A 184 -20.02 1.71 6.51
C TRP A 184 -18.98 2.67 5.96
N LEU A 185 -19.21 3.26 4.79
CA LEU A 185 -18.32 4.22 4.17
C LEU A 185 -18.28 5.53 4.97
N GLN A 186 -17.10 6.00 5.28
CA GLN A 186 -16.83 7.32 5.86
C GLN A 186 -15.71 8.01 5.09
N PHE A 187 -15.71 9.34 5.09
CA PHE A 187 -14.61 10.12 4.51
C PHE A 187 -13.80 10.80 5.61
N TYR A 188 -12.49 10.62 5.52
CA TYR A 188 -11.49 11.24 6.38
C TYR A 188 -10.69 12.25 5.57
N TYR A 189 -10.11 13.20 6.25
CA TYR A 189 -9.41 14.33 5.63
C TYR A 189 -7.98 14.36 6.13
N GLN A 190 -7.02 14.29 5.21
CA GLN A 190 -5.62 14.42 5.53
C GLN A 190 -5.11 15.79 5.08
N PRO A 191 -4.54 16.62 5.98
CA PRO A 191 -4.12 17.96 5.65
C PRO A 191 -2.93 17.97 4.69
N LYS A 192 -2.96 18.90 3.73
CA LYS A 192 -1.87 19.28 2.83
C LYS A 192 -1.24 20.58 3.37
N ILE A 193 0.09 20.57 3.57
CA ILE A 193 0.84 21.65 4.22
C ILE A 193 1.70 22.35 3.19
N ASP A 194 1.57 23.65 3.03
CA ASP A 194 2.53 24.48 2.30
C ASP A 194 3.86 24.50 3.08
N LEU A 195 4.92 23.99 2.48
CA LEU A 195 6.20 23.78 3.15
C LEU A 195 6.96 25.09 3.39
N GLN A 196 6.70 26.12 2.57
CA GLN A 196 7.29 27.44 2.69
C GLN A 196 6.53 28.30 3.71
N ARG A 197 5.20 28.36 3.60
CA ARG A 197 4.33 29.17 4.47
C ARG A 197 4.02 28.49 5.80
N LYS A 198 4.25 27.16 5.89
CA LYS A 198 3.99 26.32 7.08
C LYS A 198 2.54 26.39 7.54
N CYS A 199 1.61 26.40 6.61
CA CYS A 199 0.17 26.44 6.88
C CYS A 199 -0.57 25.36 6.11
N ILE A 200 -1.75 24.97 6.60
CA ILE A 200 -2.63 24.03 5.90
C ILE A 200 -3.28 24.76 4.73
N VAL A 201 -3.10 24.26 3.52
CA VAL A 201 -3.64 24.85 2.27
C VAL A 201 -4.76 24.03 1.64
N GLY A 202 -4.90 22.79 2.05
CA GLY A 202 -5.92 21.88 1.53
C GLY A 202 -6.00 20.61 2.36
N ALA A 203 -6.81 19.68 1.88
CA ALA A 203 -6.88 18.33 2.45
C ALA A 203 -7.26 17.31 1.38
N GLU A 204 -6.72 16.11 1.47
CA GLU A 204 -7.15 14.97 0.68
C GLU A 204 -8.30 14.23 1.37
N VAL A 205 -9.34 13.90 0.60
CA VAL A 205 -10.52 13.18 1.07
C VAL A 205 -10.31 11.70 0.83
N LEU A 206 -10.23 10.95 1.89
CA LEU A 206 -9.84 9.55 1.88
C LEU A 206 -10.98 8.66 2.38
N ALA A 207 -11.37 7.67 1.58
CA ALA A 207 -12.36 6.68 1.97
C ALA A 207 -11.85 5.83 3.15
N ARG A 208 -12.77 5.50 4.07
CA ARG A 208 -12.56 4.58 5.19
C ARG A 208 -13.81 3.73 5.35
N CYS A 209 -13.64 2.49 5.72
CA CYS A 209 -14.76 1.65 6.11
C CYS A 209 -14.82 1.57 7.64
N ARG A 210 -15.94 1.97 8.23
CA ARG A 210 -16.20 1.80 9.66
C ARG A 210 -17.04 0.56 9.88
N HIS A 211 -16.37 -0.58 9.97
CA HIS A 211 -17.03 -1.86 10.22
C HIS A 211 -17.48 -1.95 11.68
N PRO A 212 -18.71 -2.43 11.98
CA PRO A 212 -19.23 -2.48 13.36
C PRO A 212 -18.38 -3.32 14.31
N ASP A 213 -17.86 -4.46 13.82
CA ASP A 213 -17.12 -5.41 14.67
C ASP A 213 -15.59 -5.31 14.51
N ARG A 214 -15.09 -4.75 13.38
CA ARG A 214 -13.66 -4.70 13.04
C ARG A 214 -13.06 -3.30 13.15
N GLY A 215 -13.87 -2.31 13.51
CA GLY A 215 -13.41 -0.93 13.61
C GLY A 215 -13.11 -0.27 12.26
N MET A 216 -12.02 0.48 12.16
CA MET A 216 -11.68 1.25 10.97
C MET A 216 -10.82 0.44 10.01
N ILE A 217 -11.32 0.21 8.79
CA ILE A 217 -10.65 -0.54 7.72
C ILE A 217 -10.17 0.43 6.63
N PRO A 218 -8.90 0.42 6.26
CA PRO A 218 -8.34 1.29 5.22
C PRO A 218 -8.75 0.85 3.81
N PRO A 219 -8.69 1.75 2.80
CA PRO A 219 -9.14 1.47 1.43
C PRO A 219 -8.38 0.33 0.75
N GLY A 220 -7.10 0.13 1.06
CA GLY A 220 -6.32 -0.98 0.52
C GLY A 220 -6.84 -2.38 0.85
N SER A 221 -7.76 -2.50 1.83
CA SER A 221 -8.35 -3.78 2.21
C SER A 221 -9.68 -4.09 1.51
N PHE A 222 -10.35 -3.10 0.91
CA PHE A 222 -11.66 -3.31 0.27
C PHE A 222 -11.75 -2.80 -1.17
N LEU A 223 -10.75 -2.04 -1.67
CA LEU A 223 -10.73 -1.53 -3.05
C LEU A 223 -10.13 -2.49 -4.09
N PRO A 224 -9.11 -3.33 -3.79
CA PRO A 224 -8.36 -4.03 -4.85
C PRO A 224 -9.19 -4.97 -5.73
N ASP A 225 -10.26 -5.56 -5.18
CA ASP A 225 -11.14 -6.49 -5.88
C ASP A 225 -12.50 -5.85 -6.27
N ALA A 226 -12.63 -4.51 -6.16
CA ALA A 226 -13.86 -3.81 -6.45
C ALA A 226 -14.14 -3.73 -7.96
N ASP A 227 -15.38 -3.93 -8.35
CA ASP A 227 -15.80 -3.77 -9.73
C ASP A 227 -15.91 -2.27 -10.14
N GLU A 228 -15.94 -2.01 -11.45
CA GLU A 228 -15.98 -0.63 -11.97
C GLU A 228 -17.23 0.14 -11.53
N GLU A 229 -18.36 -0.52 -11.32
CA GLU A 229 -19.61 0.15 -10.92
C GLU A 229 -19.52 0.63 -9.47
N SER A 230 -19.02 -0.20 -8.58
CA SER A 230 -18.84 0.12 -7.17
C SER A 230 -17.76 1.19 -6.96
N VAL A 231 -16.64 1.13 -7.72
CA VAL A 231 -15.64 2.22 -7.74
C VAL A 231 -16.27 3.53 -8.21
N ARG A 232 -17.13 3.51 -9.22
CA ARG A 232 -17.84 4.72 -9.70
C ARG A 232 -18.82 5.26 -8.67
N LYS A 233 -19.53 4.39 -7.96
CA LYS A 233 -20.38 4.81 -6.82
C LYS A 233 -19.55 5.48 -5.73
N LEU A 234 -18.40 4.90 -5.40
CA LEU A 234 -17.46 5.51 -4.45
C LEU A 234 -16.97 6.88 -4.91
N SER A 235 -16.52 7.01 -6.16
CA SER A 235 -16.06 8.28 -6.76
C SER A 235 -17.14 9.36 -6.68
N ARG A 236 -18.40 9.00 -6.99
CA ARG A 236 -19.55 9.91 -6.85
C ARG A 236 -19.78 10.34 -5.40
N LEU A 237 -19.72 9.39 -4.46
CA LEU A 237 -19.89 9.70 -3.03
C LEU A 237 -18.76 10.58 -2.51
N ALA A 238 -17.52 10.33 -2.93
CA ALA A 238 -16.36 11.14 -2.59
C ALA A 238 -16.51 12.58 -3.10
N LEU A 239 -16.94 12.75 -4.36
CA LEU A 239 -17.21 14.08 -4.94
C LEU A 239 -18.31 14.81 -4.16
N THR A 240 -19.41 14.14 -3.87
CA THR A 240 -20.53 14.75 -3.10
C THR A 240 -20.03 15.15 -1.71
N ALA A 241 -19.34 14.25 -1.01
CA ALA A 241 -18.79 14.51 0.32
C ALA A 241 -17.79 15.69 0.32
N ALA A 242 -16.94 15.80 -0.70
CA ALA A 242 -16.00 16.91 -0.82
C ALA A 242 -16.73 18.25 -0.98
N LEU A 243 -17.75 18.32 -1.85
CA LEU A 243 -18.52 19.52 -2.08
C LEU A 243 -19.32 19.96 -0.84
N GLU A 244 -19.96 19.03 -0.14
CA GLU A 244 -20.68 19.29 1.11
C GLU A 244 -19.73 19.69 2.24
N SER A 245 -18.60 19.00 2.36
CA SER A 245 -17.63 19.27 3.43
C SER A 245 -16.96 20.63 3.28
N TRP A 246 -16.75 21.07 2.04
CA TRP A 246 -16.19 22.39 1.79
C TRP A 246 -17.03 23.50 2.47
N ALA A 247 -18.35 23.42 2.39
CA ALA A 247 -19.25 24.39 3.03
C ALA A 247 -19.01 24.46 4.55
N ASN A 248 -18.80 23.31 5.19
CA ASN A 248 -18.51 23.23 6.63
C ASN A 248 -17.15 23.85 6.98
N PHE A 249 -16.10 23.58 6.17
CA PHE A 249 -14.79 24.22 6.34
C PHE A 249 -14.86 25.73 6.13
N ALA A 250 -15.56 26.20 5.10
CA ALA A 250 -15.73 27.63 4.83
C ALA A 250 -16.50 28.33 5.97
N GLN A 251 -17.58 27.71 6.47
CA GLN A 251 -18.34 28.22 7.60
C GLN A 251 -17.49 28.31 8.89
N ALA A 252 -16.54 27.38 9.04
CA ALA A 252 -15.59 27.42 10.14
C ALA A 252 -14.49 28.48 9.97
N GLY A 253 -14.45 29.20 8.84
CA GLY A 253 -13.44 30.20 8.50
C GLY A 253 -12.23 29.68 7.72
N PHE A 254 -12.27 28.44 7.22
CA PHE A 254 -11.17 27.77 6.54
C PHE A 254 -11.59 27.20 5.18
N PRO A 255 -11.67 28.01 4.11
CA PRO A 255 -12.06 27.53 2.78
C PRO A 255 -10.95 26.70 2.13
N LEU A 256 -10.77 25.46 2.60
CA LEU A 256 -9.73 24.55 2.13
C LEU A 256 -10.00 24.07 0.70
N LYS A 257 -8.94 23.89 -0.10
CA LYS A 257 -9.02 23.19 -1.38
C LYS A 257 -8.97 21.70 -1.11
N LEU A 258 -10.03 20.97 -1.50
CA LEU A 258 -10.13 19.53 -1.28
C LEU A 258 -9.69 18.76 -2.50
N ALA A 259 -9.06 17.61 -2.28
CA ALA A 259 -8.63 16.67 -3.31
C ALA A 259 -9.32 15.32 -3.13
N ILE A 260 -9.72 14.67 -4.22
CA ILE A 260 -10.34 13.35 -4.23
C ILE A 260 -9.70 12.46 -5.29
N ASN A 261 -9.59 11.18 -5.00
CA ASN A 261 -9.14 10.15 -5.94
C ASN A 261 -10.27 9.75 -6.88
N VAL A 262 -10.03 9.78 -8.20
CA VAL A 262 -11.01 9.41 -9.24
C VAL A 262 -10.30 8.73 -10.40
N SER A 263 -10.93 7.73 -11.04
CA SER A 263 -10.38 7.17 -12.27
C SER A 263 -10.73 8.04 -13.49
N VAL A 264 -9.86 8.08 -14.51
CA VAL A 264 -10.14 8.78 -15.78
C VAL A 264 -11.40 8.25 -16.44
N ASN A 265 -11.64 6.93 -16.37
CA ASN A 265 -12.86 6.31 -16.91
C ASN A 265 -14.12 6.77 -16.18
N ASP A 266 -14.04 7.01 -14.86
CA ASP A 266 -15.18 7.48 -14.09
C ASP A 266 -15.47 8.96 -14.37
N LEU A 267 -14.43 9.76 -14.61
CA LEU A 267 -14.62 11.19 -15.00
C LEU A 267 -15.51 11.36 -16.22
N MET A 268 -15.46 10.43 -17.17
CA MET A 268 -16.35 10.45 -18.35
C MET A 268 -17.79 10.05 -18.05
N LYS A 269 -17.97 9.14 -17.12
CA LYS A 269 -19.27 8.53 -16.82
C LYS A 269 -20.01 9.26 -15.70
N LEU A 270 -19.32 10.03 -14.88
CA LEU A 270 -19.91 10.83 -13.81
C LEU A 270 -20.47 12.15 -14.36
N PRO A 271 -21.67 12.55 -13.97
CA PRO A 271 -22.22 13.85 -14.32
C PRO A 271 -21.61 14.97 -13.46
N ILE A 272 -20.25 15.09 -13.49
CA ILE A 272 -19.49 16.01 -12.64
C ILE A 272 -20.03 17.44 -12.76
N HIS A 273 -20.27 17.90 -13.99
CA HIS A 273 -20.79 19.25 -14.25
C HIS A 273 -22.15 19.48 -13.57
N SER A 274 -23.02 18.48 -13.55
CA SER A 274 -24.32 18.58 -12.89
C SER A 274 -24.18 18.61 -11.37
N LEU A 275 -23.36 17.70 -10.82
CA LEU A 275 -23.10 17.63 -9.38
C LEU A 275 -22.43 18.92 -8.87
N VAL A 276 -21.43 19.42 -9.58
CA VAL A 276 -20.76 20.65 -9.19
C VAL A 276 -21.72 21.84 -9.29
N ARG A 277 -22.52 21.94 -10.34
CA ARG A 277 -23.49 23.03 -10.48
C ARG A 277 -24.56 23.01 -9.39
N GLU A 278 -24.98 21.82 -8.96
CA GLU A 278 -26.00 21.64 -7.91
C GLU A 278 -25.45 21.91 -6.51
N LEU A 279 -24.26 21.37 -6.22
CA LEU A 279 -23.66 21.36 -4.88
C LEU A 279 -22.58 22.42 -4.68
N ARG A 280 -22.05 23.01 -5.78
CA ARG A 280 -21.07 24.07 -5.70
C ARG A 280 -21.64 25.27 -4.94
N PRO A 281 -20.95 25.73 -3.88
CA PRO A 281 -21.38 26.94 -3.21
C PRO A 281 -21.24 28.14 -4.15
N ASN A 282 -22.22 29.01 -4.13
CA ASN A 282 -22.12 30.32 -4.78
C ASN A 282 -21.35 31.28 -3.88
N ASP A 283 -20.07 31.00 -3.67
CA ASP A 283 -19.19 31.75 -2.78
C ASP A 283 -17.94 32.19 -3.56
N ALA A 284 -17.58 33.47 -3.45
CA ALA A 284 -16.39 34.04 -4.09
C ALA A 284 -15.07 33.42 -3.54
N HIS A 285 -15.09 32.79 -2.38
CA HIS A 285 -13.94 32.14 -1.75
C HIS A 285 -13.82 30.64 -2.10
N TRP A 286 -14.69 30.14 -3.01
CA TRP A 286 -14.60 28.77 -3.48
C TRP A 286 -13.25 28.52 -4.18
N PRO A 287 -12.33 27.69 -3.61
CA PRO A 287 -11.00 27.49 -4.19
C PRO A 287 -10.97 26.44 -5.32
N GLY A 288 -12.13 25.85 -5.63
CA GLY A 288 -12.22 24.72 -6.53
C GLY A 288 -11.93 23.37 -5.85
N LEU A 289 -11.86 22.32 -6.67
CA LEU A 289 -11.48 20.96 -6.28
C LEU A 289 -10.26 20.48 -7.06
N ILE A 290 -9.60 19.47 -6.52
CA ILE A 290 -8.56 18.70 -7.18
C ILE A 290 -9.09 17.29 -7.39
N LEU A 291 -8.99 16.77 -8.62
CA LEU A 291 -9.27 15.37 -8.93
C LEU A 291 -7.93 14.67 -9.20
N GLU A 292 -7.60 13.72 -8.37
CA GLU A 292 -6.34 12.97 -8.44
C GLU A 292 -6.54 11.74 -9.31
N VAL A 293 -5.72 11.58 -10.34
CA VAL A 293 -5.71 10.46 -11.27
C VAL A 293 -4.33 9.84 -11.33
N THR A 294 -4.23 8.52 -11.41
CA THR A 294 -2.93 7.85 -11.49
C THR A 294 -2.24 8.11 -12.82
N GLU A 295 -0.89 8.10 -12.80
CA GLU A 295 -0.06 8.32 -13.99
C GLU A 295 -0.45 7.38 -15.14
N ASP A 296 -0.58 6.08 -14.87
CA ASP A 296 -0.94 5.08 -15.88
C ASP A 296 -2.27 5.33 -16.57
N GLN A 297 -3.27 5.82 -15.82
CA GLN A 297 -4.59 6.12 -16.38
C GLN A 297 -4.53 7.36 -17.27
N ALA A 298 -3.83 8.39 -16.84
CA ALA A 298 -3.73 9.66 -17.55
C ALA A 298 -3.04 9.54 -18.90
N VAL A 299 -1.99 8.72 -19.00
CA VAL A 299 -1.22 8.55 -20.24
C VAL A 299 -1.82 7.56 -21.23
N ARG A 300 -2.81 6.75 -20.83
CA ARG A 300 -3.47 5.79 -21.75
C ARG A 300 -4.19 6.49 -22.89
N ASP A 301 -4.90 7.57 -22.60
CA ASP A 301 -5.59 8.39 -23.58
C ASP A 301 -5.39 9.89 -23.26
N ILE A 302 -4.32 10.45 -23.82
CA ILE A 302 -3.94 11.84 -23.61
C ILE A 302 -5.00 12.81 -24.13
N ALA A 303 -5.53 12.57 -25.32
CA ALA A 303 -6.51 13.46 -25.93
C ALA A 303 -7.76 13.55 -25.06
N LEU A 304 -8.23 12.42 -24.57
CA LEU A 304 -9.36 12.33 -23.66
C LEU A 304 -9.08 13.05 -22.32
N THR A 305 -7.90 12.82 -21.74
CA THR A 305 -7.50 13.45 -20.48
C THR A 305 -7.42 14.99 -20.64
N GLN A 306 -6.94 15.49 -21.79
CA GLN A 306 -6.91 16.92 -22.12
C GLN A 306 -8.32 17.51 -22.24
N GLU A 307 -9.24 16.82 -22.93
CA GLU A 307 -10.63 17.25 -23.07
C GLU A 307 -11.31 17.34 -21.72
N ILE A 308 -11.19 16.28 -20.89
CA ILE A 308 -11.74 16.24 -19.53
C ILE A 308 -11.14 17.37 -18.67
N ALA A 309 -9.83 17.53 -18.67
CA ALA A 309 -9.16 18.59 -17.90
C ALA A 309 -9.65 20.00 -18.31
N THR A 310 -9.84 20.21 -19.61
CA THR A 310 -10.36 21.49 -20.14
C THR A 310 -11.79 21.73 -19.66
N GLN A 311 -12.65 20.71 -19.71
CA GLN A 311 -14.02 20.79 -19.25
C GLN A 311 -14.09 21.06 -17.73
N LEU A 312 -13.28 20.38 -16.93
CA LEU A 312 -13.23 20.54 -15.48
C LEU A 312 -12.81 21.95 -15.06
N ARG A 313 -11.87 22.56 -15.78
CA ARG A 313 -11.41 23.94 -15.51
C ARG A 313 -12.52 24.99 -15.62
N ILE A 314 -13.57 24.75 -16.41
CA ILE A 314 -14.76 25.63 -16.48
C ILE A 314 -15.47 25.73 -15.12
N TYR A 315 -15.30 24.70 -14.30
CA TYR A 315 -15.93 24.59 -12.97
C TYR A 315 -14.95 24.80 -11.82
N ASP A 316 -13.77 25.40 -12.06
CA ASP A 316 -12.68 25.57 -11.09
C ASP A 316 -12.17 24.24 -10.51
N ILE A 317 -12.29 23.16 -11.29
CA ILE A 317 -11.75 21.84 -10.93
C ILE A 317 -10.49 21.60 -11.74
N VAL A 318 -9.44 21.12 -11.08
CA VAL A 318 -8.16 20.82 -11.71
C VAL A 318 -7.79 19.36 -11.54
N LEU A 319 -6.96 18.83 -12.46
CA LEU A 319 -6.40 17.49 -12.33
C LEU A 319 -5.08 17.53 -11.59
N ALA A 320 -4.86 16.55 -10.75
CA ALA A 320 -3.55 16.19 -10.18
C ALA A 320 -3.11 14.82 -10.68
N LEU A 321 -1.82 14.69 -10.92
CA LEU A 321 -1.19 13.42 -11.25
C LEU A 321 -0.74 12.73 -9.97
N ASP A 322 -1.29 11.56 -9.70
CA ASP A 322 -0.99 10.78 -8.51
C ASP A 322 0.05 9.68 -8.78
N ASN A 323 0.81 9.30 -7.73
CA ASN A 323 1.85 8.26 -7.74
C ASN A 323 2.97 8.51 -8.76
N PHE A 324 3.36 9.77 -8.98
CA PHE A 324 4.43 10.12 -9.90
C PHE A 324 5.78 9.56 -9.45
N GLY A 325 6.44 8.86 -10.39
CA GLY A 325 7.73 8.21 -10.14
C GLY A 325 7.64 6.76 -9.67
N SER A 326 6.43 6.20 -9.50
CA SER A 326 6.26 4.78 -9.16
C SER A 326 6.43 3.83 -10.35
N GLY A 327 6.37 4.34 -11.59
CA GLY A 327 6.39 3.57 -12.82
C GLY A 327 7.43 4.05 -13.85
N TYR A 328 7.39 3.47 -15.05
CA TYR A 328 8.16 3.93 -16.19
C TYR A 328 7.49 5.18 -16.78
N SER A 329 7.81 6.33 -16.23
CA SER A 329 7.27 7.61 -16.67
C SER A 329 7.55 7.85 -18.13
N HIS A 330 6.51 7.93 -18.95
CA HIS A 330 6.61 8.45 -20.31
C HIS A 330 6.71 9.99 -20.26
N LEU A 331 7.80 10.52 -19.71
CA LEU A 331 8.05 11.95 -19.51
C LEU A 331 7.67 12.81 -20.72
N ALA A 332 7.92 12.29 -21.93
CA ALA A 332 7.56 12.98 -23.17
C ALA A 332 6.04 13.16 -23.35
N ARG A 333 5.23 12.31 -22.74
CA ARG A 333 3.76 12.38 -22.79
C ARG A 333 3.19 13.27 -21.71
N LEU A 334 3.82 13.30 -20.54
CA LEU A 334 3.34 14.10 -19.40
C LEU A 334 3.31 15.61 -19.71
N LYS A 335 4.25 16.12 -20.51
CA LYS A 335 4.25 17.54 -20.93
C LYS A 335 3.01 17.97 -21.71
N GLU A 336 2.26 17.03 -22.26
CA GLU A 336 1.05 17.29 -23.03
C GLU A 336 -0.21 17.37 -22.14
N LEU A 337 -0.09 16.97 -20.88
CA LEU A 337 -1.22 16.88 -19.95
C LEU A 337 -1.29 18.13 -19.04
N PRO A 338 -2.46 18.76 -18.92
CA PRO A 338 -2.62 20.01 -18.18
C PRO A 338 -2.86 19.77 -16.68
N PHE A 339 -1.92 19.12 -16.01
CA PHE A 339 -1.97 18.94 -14.56
C PHE A 339 -1.64 20.25 -13.84
N ALA A 340 -2.39 20.54 -12.78
CA ALA A 340 -2.10 21.65 -11.88
C ALA A 340 -1.25 21.20 -10.68
N GLU A 341 -1.27 19.91 -10.36
CA GLU A 341 -0.56 19.34 -9.22
C GLU A 341 0.05 17.98 -9.61
N VAL A 342 1.23 17.67 -9.09
CA VAL A 342 1.91 16.37 -9.23
C VAL A 342 2.25 15.87 -7.83
N LYS A 343 1.82 14.64 -7.50
CA LYS A 343 2.07 14.00 -6.20
C LYS A 343 3.22 13.01 -6.34
N LEU A 344 4.29 13.25 -5.61
CA LEU A 344 5.44 12.33 -5.53
C LEU A 344 5.05 11.12 -4.71
N ASP A 345 5.26 9.94 -5.30
CA ASP A 345 4.97 8.67 -4.63
C ASP A 345 5.76 8.52 -3.32
N ARG A 346 5.12 7.95 -2.30
CA ARG A 346 5.71 7.72 -0.99
C ARG A 346 7.05 6.98 -1.05
N ASN A 347 7.21 6.01 -1.97
CA ASN A 347 8.46 5.25 -2.07
C ASN A 347 9.63 6.12 -2.57
N LEU A 348 9.32 7.17 -3.31
CA LEU A 348 10.31 8.16 -3.74
C LEU A 348 10.70 9.09 -2.58
N VAL A 349 9.72 9.51 -1.80
CA VAL A 349 9.86 10.42 -0.66
C VAL A 349 10.57 9.74 0.51
N ALA A 350 10.29 8.45 0.74
CA ALA A 350 10.87 7.70 1.84
C ALA A 350 12.41 7.76 1.79
N ASP A 351 12.98 8.09 2.96
CA ASP A 351 14.43 8.20 3.16
C ASP A 351 15.17 9.22 2.26
N CYS A 352 14.46 10.09 1.53
CA CYS A 352 15.10 11.10 0.65
C CYS A 352 16.01 12.08 1.41
N GLY A 353 15.88 12.18 2.73
CA GLY A 353 16.79 12.95 3.59
C GLY A 353 18.11 12.24 3.90
N GLU A 354 18.22 10.95 3.66
CA GLU A 354 19.33 10.08 4.05
C GLU A 354 19.93 9.33 2.85
N ASP A 355 19.11 8.96 1.89
CA ASP A 355 19.51 8.27 0.65
C ASP A 355 19.71 9.27 -0.50
N ARG A 356 20.93 9.32 -1.02
CA ARG A 356 21.30 10.23 -2.13
C ARG A 356 20.57 9.90 -3.43
N GLN A 357 20.23 8.64 -3.67
CA GLN A 357 19.53 8.26 -4.92
C GLN A 357 18.09 8.75 -4.86
N ASN A 358 17.39 8.50 -3.75
CA ASN A 358 16.03 9.00 -3.54
C ASN A 358 16.01 10.53 -3.54
N ALA A 359 17.00 11.19 -2.91
CA ALA A 359 17.14 12.64 -2.95
C ALA A 359 17.24 13.17 -4.39
N SER A 360 18.13 12.59 -5.22
CA SER A 360 18.31 13.02 -6.61
C SER A 360 17.07 12.76 -7.47
N LEU A 361 16.34 11.67 -7.22
CA LEU A 361 15.09 11.37 -7.93
C LEU A 361 14.00 12.37 -7.55
N CYS A 362 13.84 12.68 -6.24
CA CYS A 362 12.91 13.70 -5.77
C CYS A 362 13.21 15.06 -6.39
N GLU A 363 14.47 15.51 -6.35
CA GLU A 363 14.90 16.79 -6.91
C GLU A 363 14.57 16.88 -8.40
N THR A 364 14.91 15.84 -9.17
CA THR A 364 14.61 15.76 -10.61
C THR A 364 13.09 15.80 -10.86
N ALA A 365 12.31 15.10 -10.06
CA ALA A 365 10.85 15.06 -10.19
C ALA A 365 10.22 16.41 -9.87
N ILE A 366 10.70 17.10 -8.83
CA ILE A 366 10.25 18.45 -8.43
C ILE A 366 10.56 19.44 -9.54
N GLU A 367 11.81 19.49 -10.03
CA GLU A 367 12.21 20.37 -11.13
C GLU A 367 11.37 20.14 -12.39
N LEU A 368 11.15 18.88 -12.74
CA LEU A 368 10.35 18.52 -13.92
C LEU A 368 8.89 19.00 -13.79
N ALA A 369 8.26 18.76 -12.64
CA ALA A 369 6.89 19.22 -12.41
C ALA A 369 6.78 20.75 -12.47
N HIS A 370 7.73 21.46 -11.90
CA HIS A 370 7.81 22.92 -11.98
C HIS A 370 8.00 23.42 -13.43
N HIS A 371 8.78 22.73 -14.26
CA HIS A 371 8.92 23.06 -15.68
C HIS A 371 7.60 22.92 -16.45
N PHE A 372 6.69 22.07 -15.99
CA PHE A 372 5.31 21.97 -16.54
C PHE A 372 4.33 22.95 -15.91
N GLY A 373 4.77 23.77 -14.96
CA GLY A 373 3.94 24.72 -14.25
C GLY A 373 3.00 24.09 -13.22
N ALA A 374 3.31 22.87 -12.78
CA ALA A 374 2.53 22.16 -11.76
C ALA A 374 3.12 22.37 -10.36
N THR A 375 2.25 22.43 -9.36
CA THR A 375 2.60 22.39 -7.94
C THR A 375 2.98 20.97 -7.53
N VAL A 376 3.99 20.81 -6.69
CA VAL A 376 4.47 19.50 -6.26
C VAL A 376 4.01 19.19 -4.84
N VAL A 377 3.39 18.02 -4.66
CA VAL A 377 3.01 17.47 -3.35
C VAL A 377 3.86 16.25 -3.04
N ALA A 378 4.61 16.28 -1.96
CA ALA A 378 5.33 15.10 -1.45
C ALA A 378 4.44 14.31 -0.50
N GLU A 379 4.24 13.03 -0.77
CA GLU A 379 3.40 12.15 0.02
C GLU A 379 4.19 11.29 1.00
N GLY A 380 3.53 10.89 2.07
CA GLY A 380 4.08 9.93 3.03
C GLY A 380 5.27 10.46 3.81
N ILE A 381 5.37 11.78 4.04
CA ILE A 381 6.42 12.35 4.89
C ILE A 381 6.22 11.86 6.33
N GLU A 382 7.17 11.07 6.82
CA GLU A 382 7.15 10.51 8.18
C GLU A 382 8.30 11.02 9.04
N LYS A 383 9.43 11.44 8.42
CA LYS A 383 10.64 11.89 9.12
C LYS A 383 10.91 13.36 8.91
N ARG A 384 11.54 13.97 9.94
CA ARG A 384 12.00 15.36 9.84
C ARG A 384 13.12 15.54 8.82
N SER A 385 13.95 14.53 8.61
CA SER A 385 14.99 14.52 7.57
C SER A 385 14.41 14.63 6.18
N GLU A 386 13.33 13.89 5.88
CA GLU A 386 12.58 13.97 4.62
C GLU A 386 11.99 15.37 4.41
N LEU A 387 11.32 15.93 5.41
CA LEU A 387 10.77 17.27 5.35
C LEU A 387 11.82 18.33 5.06
N GLN A 388 12.99 18.24 5.71
CA GLN A 388 14.09 19.18 5.50
C GLN A 388 14.67 19.08 4.09
N ALA A 389 14.88 17.86 3.59
CA ALA A 389 15.37 17.62 2.25
C ALA A 389 14.40 18.15 1.19
N LEU A 390 13.12 17.79 1.28
CA LEU A 390 12.07 18.23 0.35
C LEU A 390 11.91 19.76 0.34
N THR A 391 11.95 20.38 1.52
CA THR A 391 11.91 21.85 1.61
C THR A 391 13.13 22.50 0.95
N ALA A 392 14.33 21.91 1.11
CA ALA A 392 15.55 22.41 0.46
C ALA A 392 15.54 22.22 -1.06
N MET A 393 14.92 21.15 -1.56
CA MET A 393 14.70 20.87 -2.99
C MET A 393 13.62 21.76 -3.61
N GLY A 394 12.90 22.56 -2.82
CA GLY A 394 11.85 23.45 -3.31
C GLY A 394 10.50 22.81 -3.52
N CYS A 395 10.22 21.65 -2.88
CA CYS A 395 8.89 21.06 -2.89
C CYS A 395 7.87 22.04 -2.26
N ASP A 396 6.70 22.15 -2.90
CA ASP A 396 5.71 23.17 -2.52
C ASP A 396 4.85 22.73 -1.33
N ILE A 397 4.33 21.51 -1.39
CA ILE A 397 3.35 20.98 -0.45
C ILE A 397 3.84 19.63 0.09
N GLY A 398 3.58 19.39 1.35
CA GLY A 398 3.84 18.11 2.01
C GLY A 398 2.59 17.52 2.64
N GLN A 399 2.51 16.19 2.60
CA GLN A 399 1.47 15.38 3.24
C GLN A 399 2.10 14.14 3.87
N GLY A 400 1.69 13.78 5.08
CA GLY A 400 2.23 12.59 5.75
C GLY A 400 1.97 12.57 7.25
N PHE A 401 2.32 11.46 7.87
CA PHE A 401 2.07 11.24 9.30
C PHE A 401 2.93 12.13 10.21
N LEU A 402 4.02 12.67 9.68
CA LEU A 402 4.79 13.69 10.41
C LEU A 402 3.96 14.91 10.77
N PHE A 403 2.99 15.28 9.93
CA PHE A 403 2.09 16.42 10.16
C PHE A 403 0.82 15.97 10.87
N ALA A 404 0.07 15.07 10.23
CA ALA A 404 -1.13 14.48 10.81
C ALA A 404 -1.61 13.26 9.99
N PRO A 405 -2.18 12.23 10.63
CA PRO A 405 -2.89 11.17 9.94
C PRO A 405 -4.23 11.67 9.38
N PRO A 406 -4.87 10.94 8.44
CA PRO A 406 -6.25 11.19 8.04
C PRO A 406 -7.19 11.19 9.25
N MET A 407 -8.08 12.18 9.32
CA MET A 407 -8.98 12.36 10.46
C MET A 407 -10.39 12.76 10.02
N PRO A 408 -11.42 12.59 10.87
CA PRO A 408 -12.77 13.10 10.61
C PRO A 408 -12.78 14.62 10.42
N GLN A 409 -13.78 15.13 9.70
CA GLN A 409 -13.91 16.55 9.35
C GLN A 409 -13.89 17.49 10.58
N ASP A 410 -14.64 17.16 11.60
CA ASP A 410 -14.74 17.93 12.85
C ASP A 410 -13.38 18.04 13.56
N ARG A 411 -12.60 16.96 13.53
CA ARG A 411 -11.25 16.95 14.10
C ARG A 411 -10.29 17.85 13.33
N LEU A 412 -10.36 17.86 11.98
CA LEU A 412 -9.55 18.77 11.17
C LEU A 412 -9.94 20.24 11.42
N ILE A 413 -11.24 20.53 11.55
CA ILE A 413 -11.70 21.89 11.90
C ILE A 413 -11.15 22.34 13.27
N LEU A 414 -11.14 21.45 14.26
CA LEU A 414 -10.52 21.75 15.57
C LEU A 414 -9.04 22.04 15.44
N LEU A 415 -8.30 21.21 14.71
CA LEU A 415 -6.86 21.42 14.46
C LEU A 415 -6.59 22.78 13.80
N LEU A 416 -7.38 23.15 12.78
CA LEU A 416 -7.27 24.44 12.10
C LEU A 416 -7.48 25.61 13.07
N LYS A 417 -8.48 25.52 13.95
CA LYS A 417 -8.77 26.54 14.97
C LYS A 417 -7.63 26.66 15.98
N GLU A 418 -7.09 25.55 16.44
CA GLU A 418 -5.94 25.53 17.37
C GLU A 418 -4.69 26.18 16.75
N LEU A 419 -4.41 25.87 15.48
CA LEU A 419 -3.30 26.49 14.75
C LEU A 419 -3.50 27.98 14.57
N ALA A 420 -4.70 28.41 14.13
CA ALA A 420 -5.02 29.83 13.96
C ALA A 420 -4.86 30.63 15.27
N GLN A 421 -5.27 30.07 16.40
CA GLN A 421 -5.09 30.71 17.71
C GLN A 421 -3.61 30.87 18.09
N LYS A 422 -2.78 29.84 17.82
CA LYS A 422 -1.33 29.91 18.11
C LYS A 422 -0.62 31.00 17.31
N PHE A 423 -1.03 31.21 16.06
CA PHE A 423 -0.45 32.25 15.21
C PHE A 423 -1.03 33.66 15.46
N ALA A 424 -2.20 33.78 16.07
CA ALA A 424 -2.78 35.07 16.44
C ALA A 424 -2.18 35.65 17.72
N VAL A 425 -1.48 34.85 18.54
CA VAL A 425 -0.88 35.23 19.82
C VAL A 425 0.65 35.43 19.71
N ALA A 426 1.26 35.07 18.58
CA ALA A 426 2.68 35.25 18.28
C ALA A 426 2.95 36.48 17.43
#